data_dce9b6fe6ebfe7faacaaa38152baab36
#
_entry.id   dce9b6fe6ebfe7faacaaa38152baab36
#
_cell.length_a   1.000
_cell.length_b   1.000
_cell.length_c   1.000
_cell.angle_alpha   90.00
_cell.angle_beta   90.00
_cell.angle_gamma   90.00
#
_symmetry.space_group_name_H-M   'P 1'
#
loop_
_entity.id
_entity.type
_entity.pdbx_description
1 polymer ?
#
loop_
_entity_poly.entity_id
_entity_poly.type
_entity_poly.pdbx_seq_one_letter_code
_entity_poly.pdbx_strand_id
1 'polypeptide(L)'
;MENKLIDLITNLRICYDKSIEIQLFKELLQTKFLCPISIDDQQNLTINSVVDSNDLNFLPLYIKETDIKGKDRELEYLEISIKNATDLVIRLKKFSGVSINPRTTNFNIRLDDLKNIIESFSEDSVEIISEISNEPIFEKLEKFVDVFKKFKVIDRVFLLKIRKATETNFHWLFVIDCLEFNLIITQFSREASSLFPKNEIIDFLQLKTDFSYDITRDVLPIYERRL
;
A
#
# COMPACT_ATOMS: atom_id res chain seq x y z
N MET A 1 16.13 1.62 22.55
CA MET A 1 15.67 2.10 21.23
C MET A 1 14.25 2.64 21.39
N GLU A 2 14.08 3.93 21.21
CA GLU A 2 12.77 4.56 21.11
C GLU A 2 12.04 3.90 19.94
N ASN A 3 10.73 3.70 20.09
CA ASN A 3 9.96 3.05 19.05
C ASN A 3 9.44 4.11 18.10
N LYS A 4 9.93 4.12 16.88
CA LYS A 4 9.61 5.07 15.80
C LYS A 4 8.09 5.28 15.63
N LEU A 5 7.28 4.22 15.79
CA LEU A 5 5.82 4.32 15.70
C LEU A 5 5.23 5.21 16.81
N ILE A 6 5.73 5.07 18.06
CA ILE A 6 5.27 5.88 19.20
C ILE A 6 5.64 7.35 18.99
N ASP A 7 6.84 7.61 18.48
CA ASP A 7 7.31 8.97 18.20
C ASP A 7 6.46 9.63 17.11
N LEU A 8 6.12 8.90 16.04
CA LEU A 8 5.25 9.39 14.97
C LEU A 8 3.83 9.71 15.49
N ILE A 9 3.26 8.81 16.32
CA ILE A 9 1.94 9.05 16.95
C ILE A 9 2.00 10.31 17.84
N THR A 10 3.04 10.46 18.62
CA THR A 10 3.22 11.59 19.53
C THR A 10 3.35 12.90 18.75
N ASN A 11 4.19 12.92 17.72
CA ASN A 11 4.40 14.08 16.87
C ASN A 11 3.11 14.51 16.15
N LEU A 12 2.34 13.56 15.62
CA LEU A 12 1.07 13.83 14.94
C LEU A 12 0.03 14.45 15.88
N ARG A 13 0.05 14.09 17.18
CA ARG A 13 -0.83 14.68 18.20
C ARG A 13 -0.46 16.11 18.58
N ILE A 14 0.84 16.44 18.53
CA ILE A 14 1.33 17.78 18.85
C ILE A 14 1.06 18.74 17.70
N CYS A 15 1.35 18.31 16.49
CA CYS A 15 1.17 19.10 15.29
C CYS A 15 0.79 18.19 14.12
N TYR A 16 -0.39 18.41 13.55
CA TYR A 16 -0.80 17.67 12.36
C TYR A 16 0.09 18.05 11.17
N ASP A 17 0.77 17.05 10.62
CA ASP A 17 1.58 17.15 9.42
C ASP A 17 1.31 15.94 8.51
N LYS A 18 0.95 16.21 7.26
CA LYS A 18 0.62 15.18 6.28
C LYS A 18 1.77 14.23 6.03
N SER A 19 3.01 14.72 6.08
CA SER A 19 4.19 13.88 5.89
C SER A 19 4.42 12.91 7.06
N ILE A 20 4.15 13.36 8.28
CA ILE A 20 4.19 12.53 9.49
C ILE A 20 3.09 11.47 9.45
N GLU A 21 1.88 11.84 9.03
CA GLU A 21 0.76 10.91 8.87
C GLU A 21 1.10 9.79 7.88
N ILE A 22 1.66 10.12 6.72
CA ILE A 22 2.10 9.14 5.71
C ILE A 22 3.18 8.21 6.28
N GLN A 23 4.16 8.75 7.01
CA GLN A 23 5.20 7.94 7.66
C GLN A 23 4.61 7.02 8.73
N LEU A 24 3.64 7.51 9.52
CA LEU A 24 2.94 6.72 10.53
C LEU A 24 2.23 5.52 9.90
N PHE A 25 1.50 5.73 8.81
CA PHE A 25 0.77 4.66 8.15
C PHE A 25 1.71 3.60 7.54
N LYS A 26 2.81 4.03 6.93
CA LYS A 26 3.86 3.11 6.46
C LYS A 26 4.46 2.28 7.60
N GLU A 27 4.76 2.91 8.73
CA GLU A 27 5.32 2.22 9.90
C GLU A 27 4.31 1.25 10.52
N LEU A 28 3.02 1.62 10.58
CA LEU A 28 1.93 0.73 11.03
C LEU A 28 1.86 -0.56 10.22
N LEU A 29 1.98 -0.48 8.90
CA LEU A 29 1.93 -1.65 8.00
C LEU A 29 3.12 -2.59 8.16
N GLN A 30 4.28 -2.07 8.56
CA GLN A 30 5.51 -2.84 8.75
C GLN A 30 5.69 -3.38 10.17
N THR A 31 4.98 -2.80 11.15
CA THR A 31 5.11 -3.17 12.56
C THR A 31 4.39 -4.48 12.84
N LYS A 32 5.04 -5.35 13.62
CA LYS A 32 4.41 -6.50 14.28
C LYS A 32 3.93 -6.11 15.66
N PHE A 33 2.72 -6.50 15.98
CA PHE A 33 2.05 -6.20 17.23
C PHE A 33 1.80 -7.47 18.04
N LEU A 34 1.73 -7.32 19.33
CA LEU A 34 1.35 -8.36 20.27
C LEU A 34 -0.13 -8.17 20.64
N CYS A 35 -0.95 -9.13 20.30
CA CYS A 35 -2.36 -9.17 20.68
C CYS A 35 -2.53 -10.12 21.87
N PRO A 36 -2.91 -9.65 23.06
CA PRO A 36 -3.10 -10.51 24.22
C PRO A 36 -4.29 -11.47 24.00
N ILE A 37 -4.06 -12.72 24.31
CA ILE A 37 -5.05 -13.78 24.23
C ILE A 37 -5.17 -14.45 25.60
N SER A 38 -6.34 -15.00 25.87
CA SER A 38 -6.58 -15.89 27.01
C SER A 38 -7.14 -17.20 26.49
N ILE A 39 -6.65 -18.29 26.99
CA ILE A 39 -7.14 -19.63 26.65
C ILE A 39 -7.86 -20.14 27.91
N ASP A 40 -9.15 -20.54 27.78
CA ASP A 40 -9.90 -21.11 28.87
C ASP A 40 -9.59 -22.61 29.03
N ASP A 41 -10.11 -23.21 30.12
CA ASP A 41 -9.92 -24.63 30.42
C ASP A 41 -10.49 -25.58 29.33
N GLN A 42 -11.35 -25.05 28.45
CA GLN A 42 -11.94 -25.79 27.33
C GLN A 42 -11.14 -25.55 26.01
N GLN A 43 -9.99 -24.93 26.10
CA GLN A 43 -9.14 -24.53 24.97
C GLN A 43 -9.79 -23.52 24.02
N ASN A 44 -10.81 -22.76 24.46
CA ASN A 44 -11.32 -21.65 23.62
C ASN A 44 -10.44 -20.42 23.78
N LEU A 45 -10.08 -19.87 22.65
CA LEU A 45 -9.32 -18.62 22.60
C LEU A 45 -10.25 -17.43 22.76
N THR A 46 -9.96 -16.59 23.74
CA THR A 46 -10.66 -15.33 23.96
C THR A 46 -9.73 -14.14 23.85
N ILE A 47 -10.25 -13.03 23.32
CA ILE A 47 -9.54 -11.75 23.20
C ILE A 47 -10.35 -10.72 23.98
N ASN A 48 -9.73 -10.10 24.97
CA ASN A 48 -10.33 -9.03 25.74
C ASN A 48 -10.38 -7.74 24.91
N SER A 49 -11.49 -7.00 25.00
CA SER A 49 -11.62 -5.68 24.39
C SER A 49 -11.11 -4.59 25.31
N VAL A 50 -10.73 -3.48 24.71
CA VAL A 50 -10.55 -2.18 25.38
C VAL A 50 -11.70 -1.28 24.95
N VAL A 51 -12.34 -0.62 25.91
CA VAL A 51 -13.47 0.28 25.66
C VAL A 51 -12.95 1.72 25.67
N ASP A 52 -13.34 2.51 24.69
CA ASP A 52 -13.02 3.95 24.65
C ASP A 52 -14.08 4.79 25.40
N SER A 53 -13.90 6.10 25.39
CA SER A 53 -14.84 7.04 26.04
C SER A 53 -16.23 7.11 25.40
N ASN A 54 -16.43 6.48 24.25
CA ASN A 54 -17.70 6.42 23.51
C ASN A 54 -18.35 5.01 23.59
N ASP A 55 -17.92 4.19 24.53
CA ASP A 55 -18.36 2.81 24.71
C ASP A 55 -18.08 1.90 23.48
N LEU A 56 -17.13 2.25 22.63
CA LEU A 56 -16.71 1.43 21.50
C LEU A 56 -15.63 0.43 21.94
N ASN A 57 -15.79 -0.82 21.49
CA ASN A 57 -14.83 -1.88 21.75
C ASN A 57 -13.72 -1.89 20.71
N PHE A 58 -12.47 -1.91 21.15
CA PHE A 58 -11.28 -2.02 20.28
C PHE A 58 -10.48 -3.27 20.59
N LEU A 59 -9.87 -3.85 19.55
CA LEU A 59 -8.89 -4.92 19.67
C LEU A 59 -7.57 -4.32 20.19
N PRO A 60 -7.08 -4.73 21.39
CA PRO A 60 -5.83 -4.20 21.92
C PRO A 60 -4.64 -4.78 21.20
N LEU A 61 -3.73 -3.90 20.77
CA LEU A 61 -2.45 -4.23 20.15
C LEU A 61 -1.32 -3.55 20.92
N TYR A 62 -0.25 -4.28 21.18
CA TYR A 62 0.90 -3.77 21.92
C TYR A 62 2.17 -3.90 21.07
N ILE A 63 3.09 -2.95 21.25
CA ILE A 63 4.35 -2.95 20.53
C ILE A 63 5.40 -3.79 21.27
N LYS A 64 5.31 -3.86 22.60
CA LYS A 64 6.26 -4.58 23.46
C LYS A 64 5.51 -5.37 24.53
N GLU A 65 6.09 -6.49 24.97
CA GLU A 65 5.56 -7.27 26.08
C GLU A 65 5.45 -6.45 27.38
N THR A 66 6.39 -5.53 27.62
CA THR A 66 6.38 -4.65 28.80
C THR A 66 5.13 -3.78 28.88
N ASP A 67 4.53 -3.48 27.73
CA ASP A 67 3.30 -2.67 27.65
C ASP A 67 2.04 -3.50 28.01
N ILE A 68 2.13 -4.84 27.90
CA ILE A 68 1.04 -5.78 28.22
C ILE A 68 0.97 -6.08 29.71
N LYS A 69 2.11 -6.15 30.39
CA LYS A 69 2.24 -6.65 31.77
C LYS A 69 1.48 -5.78 32.79
N GLY A 70 0.28 -6.25 33.14
CA GLY A 70 -0.30 -5.97 34.45
C GLY A 70 0.22 -7.01 35.45
N LYS A 71 0.32 -6.65 36.71
CA LYS A 71 1.10 -7.31 37.74
C LYS A 71 0.79 -8.80 38.06
N ASP A 72 -0.22 -9.43 37.48
CA ASP A 72 -0.79 -10.67 38.09
C ASP A 72 -1.22 -11.81 37.13
N ARG A 73 -0.86 -11.80 35.83
CA ARG A 73 -1.16 -12.93 34.92
C ARG A 73 -0.10 -13.12 33.87
N GLU A 74 0.32 -14.36 33.68
CA GLU A 74 0.99 -14.80 32.44
C GLU A 74 -0.05 -14.70 31.32
N LEU A 75 -0.02 -13.59 30.58
CA LEU A 75 -0.84 -13.44 29.38
C LEU A 75 -0.05 -14.01 28.20
N GLU A 76 -0.66 -14.92 27.51
CA GLU A 76 -0.22 -15.32 26.18
C GLU A 76 -0.52 -14.21 25.18
N TYR A 77 0.23 -14.15 24.10
CA TYR A 77 -0.01 -13.19 23.02
C TYR A 77 0.25 -13.80 21.66
N LEU A 78 -0.49 -13.31 20.70
CA LEU A 78 -0.33 -13.63 19.29
C LEU A 78 0.41 -12.48 18.61
N GLU A 79 1.52 -12.78 17.92
CA GLU A 79 2.17 -11.79 17.06
C GLU A 79 1.35 -11.62 15.77
N ILE A 80 0.96 -10.38 15.47
CA ILE A 80 0.02 -10.08 14.39
C ILE A 80 0.41 -8.78 13.66
N SER A 81 0.27 -8.76 12.33
CA SER A 81 0.36 -7.53 11.55
C SER A 81 -0.93 -6.72 11.64
N ILE A 82 -0.89 -5.42 11.32
CA ILE A 82 -2.09 -4.59 11.29
C ILE A 82 -3.13 -5.12 10.29
N LYS A 83 -2.70 -5.67 9.15
CA LYS A 83 -3.57 -6.29 8.14
C LYS A 83 -4.33 -7.49 8.74
N ASN A 84 -3.63 -8.42 9.37
CA ASN A 84 -4.25 -9.58 10.01
C ASN A 84 -5.14 -9.18 11.21
N ALA A 85 -4.77 -8.13 11.96
CA ALA A 85 -5.59 -7.57 13.03
C ALA A 85 -6.90 -6.99 12.48
N THR A 86 -6.84 -6.31 11.33
CA THR A 86 -8.03 -5.79 10.63
C THR A 86 -8.95 -6.93 10.18
N ASP A 87 -8.39 -7.99 9.60
CA ASP A 87 -9.17 -9.19 9.22
C ASP A 87 -9.85 -9.83 10.44
N LEU A 88 -9.14 -9.87 11.58
CA LEU A 88 -9.69 -10.39 12.84
C LEU A 88 -10.87 -9.53 13.34
N VAL A 89 -10.72 -8.20 13.29
CA VAL A 89 -11.80 -7.24 13.62
C VAL A 89 -13.03 -7.48 12.75
N ILE A 90 -12.85 -7.64 11.44
CA ILE A 90 -13.93 -7.90 10.47
C ILE A 90 -14.65 -9.22 10.80
N ARG A 91 -13.90 -10.30 11.06
CA ARG A 91 -14.44 -11.63 11.32
C ARG A 91 -15.19 -11.71 12.63
N LEU A 92 -14.65 -11.13 13.71
CA LEU A 92 -15.22 -11.22 15.03
C LEU A 92 -16.44 -10.31 15.24
N LYS A 93 -16.58 -9.23 14.47
CA LYS A 93 -17.71 -8.27 14.47
C LYS A 93 -18.03 -7.63 15.85
N LYS A 94 -17.16 -7.82 16.84
CA LYS A 94 -17.32 -7.27 18.20
C LYS A 94 -16.44 -6.05 18.45
N PHE A 95 -15.53 -5.73 17.54
CA PHE A 95 -14.60 -4.62 17.64
C PHE A 95 -14.92 -3.55 16.60
N SER A 96 -14.80 -2.30 17.01
CA SER A 96 -14.95 -1.12 16.14
C SER A 96 -13.65 -0.72 15.44
N GLY A 97 -12.54 -1.37 15.79
CA GLY A 97 -11.20 -1.10 15.28
C GLY A 97 -10.12 -1.68 16.18
N VAL A 98 -8.93 -1.10 16.13
CA VAL A 98 -7.78 -1.48 16.97
C VAL A 98 -7.36 -0.33 17.89
N SER A 99 -6.79 -0.67 19.05
CA SER A 99 -6.19 0.28 19.99
C SER A 99 -4.73 -0.08 20.23
N ILE A 100 -3.81 0.79 19.83
CA ILE A 100 -2.37 0.59 19.98
C ILE A 100 -1.92 1.12 21.33
N ASN A 101 -1.26 0.25 22.12
CA ASN A 101 -0.79 0.54 23.47
C ASN A 101 -1.86 1.26 24.30
N PRO A 102 -3.04 0.63 24.54
CA PRO A 102 -4.22 1.28 25.14
C PRO A 102 -3.97 1.85 26.53
N ARG A 103 -2.96 1.37 27.26
CA ARG A 103 -2.62 1.82 28.61
C ARG A 103 -1.63 3.00 28.65
N THR A 104 -0.94 3.28 27.54
CA THR A 104 0.11 4.30 27.45
C THR A 104 -0.18 5.28 26.33
N THR A 105 0.09 4.90 25.11
CA THR A 105 -0.12 5.76 23.93
C THR A 105 -1.61 5.92 23.61
N ASN A 106 -2.42 4.91 23.83
CA ASN A 106 -3.86 4.88 23.59
C ASN A 106 -4.25 5.47 22.22
N PHE A 107 -3.73 4.86 21.15
CA PHE A 107 -3.98 5.30 19.78
C PHE A 107 -5.03 4.38 19.15
N ASN A 108 -6.26 4.89 19.02
CA ASN A 108 -7.39 4.16 18.47
C ASN A 108 -7.52 4.45 16.97
N ILE A 109 -7.66 3.39 16.17
CA ILE A 109 -7.89 3.47 14.72
C ILE A 109 -9.19 2.71 14.43
N ARG A 110 -10.17 3.37 13.84
CA ARG A 110 -11.45 2.74 13.49
C ARG A 110 -11.29 1.80 12.30
N LEU A 111 -12.22 0.85 12.17
CA LEU A 111 -12.16 -0.16 11.10
C LEU A 111 -12.13 0.44 9.70
N ASP A 112 -12.90 1.51 9.46
CA ASP A 112 -12.94 2.14 8.14
C ASP A 112 -11.62 2.86 7.83
N ASP A 113 -11.01 3.51 8.84
CA ASP A 113 -9.68 4.12 8.69
C ASP A 113 -8.60 3.05 8.44
N LEU A 114 -8.68 1.89 9.13
CA LEU A 114 -7.76 0.76 8.89
C LEU A 114 -7.84 0.24 7.46
N LYS A 115 -9.05 0.09 6.92
CA LYS A 115 -9.25 -0.33 5.52
C LYS A 115 -8.62 0.68 4.57
N ASN A 116 -8.92 1.97 4.76
CA ASN A 116 -8.36 3.04 3.93
C ASN A 116 -6.82 3.07 4.00
N ILE A 117 -6.22 2.87 5.19
CA ILE A 117 -4.77 2.80 5.35
C ILE A 117 -4.21 1.59 4.58
N ILE A 118 -4.81 0.42 4.74
CA ILE A 118 -4.36 -0.79 4.06
C ILE A 118 -4.47 -0.63 2.54
N GLU A 119 -5.59 -0.12 2.03
CA GLU A 119 -5.79 0.11 0.60
C GLU A 119 -4.81 1.14 0.03
N SER A 120 -4.61 2.25 0.75
CA SER A 120 -3.77 3.36 0.26
C SER A 120 -2.27 3.14 0.39
N PHE A 121 -1.83 2.32 1.35
CA PHE A 121 -0.41 2.18 1.71
C PHE A 121 0.10 0.74 1.67
N SER A 122 -0.71 -0.25 1.23
CA SER A 122 -0.21 -1.60 0.98
C SER A 122 0.85 -1.58 -0.12
N GLU A 123 1.70 -2.60 -0.16
CA GLU A 123 2.72 -2.74 -1.22
C GLU A 123 2.10 -2.75 -2.63
N ASP A 124 0.82 -3.15 -2.72
CA ASP A 124 0.06 -3.20 -3.97
C ASP A 124 -0.59 -1.85 -4.33
N SER A 125 -0.59 -0.85 -3.41
CA SER A 125 -1.18 0.46 -3.70
C SER A 125 -0.23 1.29 -4.58
N VAL A 126 -0.79 1.83 -5.67
CA VAL A 126 -0.07 2.61 -6.66
C VAL A 126 -0.74 3.96 -6.81
N GLU A 127 0.03 5.03 -6.63
CA GLU A 127 -0.39 6.37 -7.01
C GLU A 127 -0.15 6.57 -8.51
N ILE A 128 -1.17 7.00 -9.22
CA ILE A 128 -1.12 7.20 -10.67
C ILE A 128 -1.26 8.67 -10.97
N ILE A 129 -0.36 9.18 -11.80
CA ILE A 129 -0.49 10.51 -12.42
C ILE A 129 -0.93 10.27 -13.87
N SER A 130 -2.19 10.61 -14.16
CA SER A 130 -2.77 10.48 -15.50
C SER A 130 -2.43 11.66 -16.42
N GLU A 131 -2.23 12.86 -15.86
CA GLU A 131 -1.88 14.06 -16.63
C GLU A 131 -0.37 14.25 -16.73
N ILE A 132 0.24 13.54 -17.66
CA ILE A 132 1.67 13.62 -17.94
C ILE A 132 2.01 14.47 -19.18
N SER A 133 1.02 15.13 -19.78
CA SER A 133 1.18 15.91 -21.02
C SER A 133 2.22 17.04 -20.95
N ASN A 134 2.52 17.53 -19.75
CA ASN A 134 3.51 18.60 -19.53
C ASN A 134 4.93 18.05 -19.22
N GLU A 135 5.10 16.73 -19.20
CA GLU A 135 6.40 16.13 -18.91
C GLU A 135 7.33 16.19 -20.16
N PRO A 136 8.64 16.43 -19.99
CA PRO A 136 9.59 16.52 -21.12
C PRO A 136 9.63 15.28 -22.02
N ILE A 137 9.15 14.14 -21.51
CA ILE A 137 9.10 12.89 -22.27
C ILE A 137 8.15 12.98 -23.47
N PHE A 138 7.13 13.85 -23.38
CA PHE A 138 6.20 14.06 -24.49
C PHE A 138 6.83 14.69 -25.72
N GLU A 139 7.90 15.43 -25.58
CA GLU A 139 8.68 15.95 -26.72
C GLU A 139 9.32 14.82 -27.56
N LYS A 140 9.44 13.63 -26.97
CA LYS A 140 10.00 12.43 -27.61
C LYS A 140 8.93 11.46 -28.12
N LEU A 141 7.66 11.82 -28.04
CA LEU A 141 6.56 10.91 -28.33
C LEU A 141 6.64 10.30 -29.74
N GLU A 142 7.03 11.08 -30.73
CA GLU A 142 7.23 10.58 -32.10
C GLU A 142 8.23 9.43 -32.16
N LYS A 143 9.33 9.53 -31.41
CA LYS A 143 10.36 8.48 -31.35
C LYS A 143 9.83 7.20 -30.71
N PHE A 144 8.95 7.32 -29.69
CA PHE A 144 8.29 6.16 -29.13
C PHE A 144 7.34 5.50 -30.11
N VAL A 145 6.56 6.29 -30.84
CA VAL A 145 5.66 5.78 -31.90
C VAL A 145 6.46 5.01 -32.95
N ASP A 146 7.63 5.48 -33.33
CA ASP A 146 8.51 4.76 -34.27
C ASP A 146 9.04 3.44 -33.70
N VAL A 147 9.29 3.37 -32.39
CA VAL A 147 9.61 2.09 -31.71
C VAL A 147 8.40 1.16 -31.76
N PHE A 148 7.20 1.64 -31.40
CA PHE A 148 6.00 0.79 -31.38
C PHE A 148 5.64 0.21 -32.74
N LYS A 149 5.80 0.98 -33.82
CA LYS A 149 5.55 0.54 -35.18
C LYS A 149 6.42 -0.62 -35.65
N LYS A 150 7.59 -0.83 -35.02
CA LYS A 150 8.46 -1.98 -35.33
C LYS A 150 7.82 -3.30 -34.85
N PHE A 151 6.98 -3.25 -33.83
CA PHE A 151 6.35 -4.40 -33.23
C PHE A 151 4.89 -4.53 -33.69
N LYS A 152 4.68 -5.22 -34.82
CA LYS A 152 3.37 -5.37 -35.45
C LYS A 152 2.28 -6.04 -34.58
N VAL A 153 2.69 -6.66 -33.47
CA VAL A 153 1.80 -7.34 -32.54
C VAL A 153 1.28 -6.43 -31.43
N ILE A 154 1.74 -5.18 -31.37
CA ILE A 154 1.25 -4.18 -30.42
C ILE A 154 0.02 -3.50 -30.99
N ASP A 155 -1.08 -3.54 -30.26
CA ASP A 155 -2.32 -2.87 -30.62
C ASP A 155 -2.39 -1.47 -30.02
N ARG A 156 -2.16 -1.34 -28.70
CA ARG A 156 -2.20 -0.06 -27.99
C ARG A 156 -1.08 0.02 -26.97
N VAL A 157 -0.62 1.25 -26.71
CA VAL A 157 0.33 1.53 -25.63
C VAL A 157 -0.13 2.74 -24.85
N PHE A 158 -0.17 2.60 -23.54
CA PHE A 158 -0.43 3.67 -22.59
C PHE A 158 0.85 4.00 -21.84
N LEU A 159 1.07 5.26 -21.54
CA LEU A 159 2.19 5.72 -20.72
C LEU A 159 1.63 6.43 -19.50
N LEU A 160 2.06 5.98 -18.33
CA LEU A 160 1.65 6.47 -17.04
C LEU A 160 2.90 6.81 -16.21
N LYS A 161 2.72 7.67 -15.24
CA LYS A 161 3.69 7.92 -14.20
C LYS A 161 3.12 7.41 -12.89
N ILE A 162 3.76 6.42 -12.30
CA ILE A 162 3.27 5.72 -11.12
C ILE A 162 4.26 5.82 -9.97
N ARG A 163 3.76 5.70 -8.76
CA ARG A 163 4.57 5.54 -7.55
C ARG A 163 3.90 4.55 -6.62
N LYS A 164 4.62 3.52 -6.18
CA LYS A 164 4.14 2.67 -5.10
C LYS A 164 4.12 3.45 -3.79
N ALA A 165 3.16 3.17 -2.93
CA ALA A 165 3.03 3.86 -1.64
C ALA A 165 4.30 3.76 -0.76
N THR A 166 5.09 2.69 -0.95
CA THR A 166 6.35 2.45 -0.24
C THR A 166 7.56 3.17 -0.86
N GLU A 167 7.42 3.76 -2.05
CA GLU A 167 8.52 4.39 -2.80
C GLU A 167 8.46 5.91 -2.71
N THR A 168 9.61 6.54 -2.83
CA THR A 168 9.73 8.02 -2.85
C THR A 168 9.70 8.59 -4.26
N ASN A 169 10.13 7.81 -5.25
CA ASN A 169 10.28 8.23 -6.63
C ASN A 169 9.15 7.71 -7.51
N PHE A 170 8.78 8.50 -8.49
CA PHE A 170 7.88 8.06 -9.55
C PHE A 170 8.63 7.22 -10.58
N HIS A 171 7.92 6.23 -11.13
CA HIS A 171 8.36 5.38 -12.22
C HIS A 171 7.50 5.64 -13.46
N TRP A 172 8.06 5.46 -14.62
CA TRP A 172 7.30 5.39 -15.86
C TRP A 172 6.77 3.97 -16.05
N LEU A 173 5.49 3.85 -16.37
CA LEU A 173 4.85 2.57 -16.66
C LEU A 173 4.28 2.57 -18.07
N PHE A 174 4.78 1.68 -18.91
CA PHE A 174 4.15 1.33 -20.17
C PHE A 174 3.16 0.18 -19.95
N VAL A 175 1.89 0.44 -20.25
CA VAL A 175 0.87 -0.63 -20.31
C VAL A 175 0.63 -0.95 -21.79
N ILE A 176 0.86 -2.20 -22.16
CA ILE A 176 0.95 -2.63 -23.55
C ILE A 176 -0.15 -3.65 -23.85
N ASP A 177 -1.04 -3.31 -24.78
CA ASP A 177 -2.01 -4.21 -25.35
C ASP A 177 -1.34 -5.04 -26.45
N CYS A 178 -1.00 -6.28 -26.11
CA CYS A 178 -0.28 -7.20 -26.99
C CYS A 178 -0.49 -8.64 -26.54
N LEU A 179 -0.91 -9.52 -27.45
CA LEU A 179 -1.09 -10.95 -27.15
C LEU A 179 0.25 -11.68 -26.92
N GLU A 180 1.31 -11.26 -27.59
CA GLU A 180 2.63 -11.88 -27.57
C GLU A 180 3.62 -11.15 -26.66
N PHE A 181 3.14 -10.55 -25.56
CA PHE A 181 3.92 -9.69 -24.67
C PHE A 181 5.28 -10.28 -24.26
N ASN A 182 5.28 -11.53 -23.82
CA ASN A 182 6.50 -12.20 -23.34
C ASN A 182 7.57 -12.38 -24.43
N LEU A 183 7.17 -12.45 -25.70
CA LEU A 183 8.11 -12.59 -26.80
C LEU A 183 8.80 -11.27 -27.16
N ILE A 184 8.09 -10.15 -27.02
CA ILE A 184 8.59 -8.87 -27.45
C ILE A 184 9.22 -8.03 -26.33
N ILE A 185 8.85 -8.29 -25.07
CA ILE A 185 9.14 -7.36 -23.96
C ILE A 185 10.63 -7.07 -23.78
N THR A 186 11.50 -8.08 -23.95
CA THR A 186 12.94 -7.91 -23.78
C THR A 186 13.54 -6.95 -24.83
N GLN A 187 13.13 -7.07 -26.09
CA GLN A 187 13.59 -6.18 -27.15
C GLN A 187 12.93 -4.81 -27.02
N PHE A 188 11.61 -4.79 -26.80
CA PHE A 188 10.84 -3.57 -26.64
C PHE A 188 11.37 -2.72 -25.47
N SER A 189 11.60 -3.31 -24.30
CA SER A 189 12.10 -2.59 -23.13
C SER A 189 13.46 -1.96 -23.38
N ARG A 190 14.35 -2.65 -24.11
CA ARG A 190 15.66 -2.10 -24.47
C ARG A 190 15.54 -0.88 -25.37
N GLU A 191 14.69 -0.94 -26.38
CA GLU A 191 14.50 0.17 -27.32
C GLU A 191 13.79 1.35 -26.63
N ALA A 192 12.72 1.10 -25.90
CA ALA A 192 11.97 2.13 -25.18
C ALA A 192 12.83 2.81 -24.11
N SER A 193 13.55 2.03 -23.29
CA SER A 193 14.41 2.57 -22.24
C SER A 193 15.53 3.45 -22.77
N SER A 194 15.99 3.24 -24.00
CA SER A 194 17.02 4.06 -24.60
C SER A 194 16.60 5.53 -24.84
N LEU A 195 15.31 5.80 -24.81
CA LEU A 195 14.73 7.12 -24.99
C LEU A 195 14.62 7.93 -23.70
N PHE A 196 14.76 7.27 -22.55
CA PHE A 196 14.71 7.90 -21.24
C PHE A 196 16.10 8.30 -20.73
N PRO A 197 16.20 9.28 -19.81
CA PRO A 197 17.39 9.51 -19.03
C PRO A 197 17.80 8.26 -18.24
N LYS A 198 19.11 8.06 -18.01
CA LYS A 198 19.64 6.85 -17.35
C LYS A 198 19.20 6.67 -15.89
N ASN A 199 18.72 7.73 -15.25
CA ASN A 199 18.25 7.73 -13.87
C ASN A 199 16.73 7.52 -13.72
N GLU A 200 16.01 7.39 -14.83
CA GLU A 200 14.57 7.11 -14.81
C GLU A 200 14.31 5.60 -14.69
N ILE A 201 13.35 5.27 -13.85
CA ILE A 201 12.88 3.88 -13.69
C ILE A 201 11.70 3.67 -14.62
N ILE A 202 11.73 2.57 -15.36
CA ILE A 202 10.73 2.25 -16.38
C ILE A 202 10.25 0.82 -16.16
N ASP A 203 8.96 0.70 -15.95
CA ASP A 203 8.26 -0.57 -15.79
C ASP A 203 7.40 -0.86 -17.02
N PHE A 204 7.14 -2.15 -17.25
CA PHE A 204 6.32 -2.62 -18.36
C PHE A 204 5.27 -3.62 -17.87
N LEU A 205 4.02 -3.41 -18.28
CA LEU A 205 2.89 -4.23 -17.88
C LEU A 205 2.08 -4.62 -19.12
N GLN A 206 1.62 -5.87 -19.19
CA GLN A 206 0.67 -6.30 -20.20
C GLN A 206 -0.75 -5.84 -19.83
N LEU A 207 -1.51 -5.33 -20.78
CA LEU A 207 -2.94 -5.03 -20.62
C LEU A 207 -3.74 -6.34 -20.60
N LYS A 208 -3.81 -7.00 -19.42
CA LYS A 208 -4.43 -8.33 -19.29
C LYS A 208 -5.12 -8.54 -17.93
N THR A 209 -4.75 -7.80 -16.92
CA THR A 209 -5.28 -7.96 -15.55
C THR A 209 -6.29 -6.86 -15.24
N ASP A 210 -7.18 -7.11 -14.27
CA ASP A 210 -8.13 -6.09 -13.82
C ASP A 210 -7.41 -4.80 -13.42
N PHE A 211 -6.30 -4.93 -12.70
CA PHE A 211 -5.44 -3.79 -12.36
C PHE A 211 -4.98 -3.00 -13.59
N SER A 212 -4.48 -3.67 -14.63
CA SER A 212 -4.00 -3.00 -15.85
C SER A 212 -5.12 -2.30 -16.63
N TYR A 213 -6.33 -2.86 -16.62
CA TYR A 213 -7.52 -2.21 -17.20
C TYR A 213 -7.98 -1.02 -16.37
N ASP A 214 -7.99 -1.14 -15.04
CA ASP A 214 -8.45 -0.08 -14.16
C ASP A 214 -7.53 1.16 -14.26
N ILE A 215 -6.22 0.99 -14.26
CA ILE A 215 -5.28 2.12 -14.34
C ILE A 215 -5.24 2.80 -15.72
N THR A 216 -5.73 2.16 -16.77
CA THR A 216 -5.76 2.72 -18.13
C THR A 216 -7.15 3.19 -18.57
N ARG A 217 -8.19 2.99 -17.75
CA ARG A 217 -9.60 3.26 -18.11
C ARG A 217 -9.83 4.67 -18.63
N ASP A 218 -9.26 5.67 -17.96
CA ASP A 218 -9.43 7.09 -18.26
C ASP A 218 -8.21 7.73 -18.93
N VAL A 219 -7.27 6.92 -19.40
CA VAL A 219 -6.02 7.37 -20.02
C VAL A 219 -6.07 7.14 -21.52
N LEU A 220 -5.74 8.17 -22.30
CA LEU A 220 -5.62 8.02 -23.75
C LEU A 220 -4.36 7.27 -24.10
N PRO A 221 -4.41 6.31 -25.05
CA PRO A 221 -3.20 5.62 -25.52
C PRO A 221 -2.28 6.59 -26.25
N ILE A 222 -0.97 6.49 -25.99
CA ILE A 222 0.05 7.24 -26.73
C ILE A 222 0.35 6.62 -28.11
N TYR A 223 -0.08 5.39 -28.30
CA TYR A 223 -0.03 4.68 -29.56
C TYR A 223 -1.27 3.77 -29.70
N GLU A 224 -1.86 3.80 -30.88
CA GLU A 224 -2.91 2.87 -31.28
C GLU A 224 -2.69 2.48 -32.75
N ARG A 225 -2.63 1.18 -32.99
CA ARG A 225 -2.47 0.65 -34.35
C ARG A 225 -3.77 0.90 -35.12
N ARG A 226 -3.71 1.73 -36.14
CA ARG A 226 -4.82 1.87 -37.09
C ARG A 226 -4.82 0.63 -38.00
N LEU A 227 -5.89 -0.11 -37.95
CA LEU A 227 -6.18 -1.24 -38.87
C LEU A 227 -6.41 -0.74 -40.28
#